data_17536124c3ad23118bf9cf7843fa9f00
#
_entry.id   17536124c3ad23118bf9cf7843fa9f00
#
_cell.length_a   1.000
_cell.length_b   1.000
_cell.length_c   1.000
_cell.angle_alpha   90.00
_cell.angle_beta   90.00
_cell.angle_gamma   90.00
#
_symmetry.space_group_name_H-M   'P 1'
#
loop_
_entity.id
_entity.type
_entity.pdbx_description
1 polymer ?
#
loop_
_entity_poly.entity_id
_entity_poly.type
_entity_poly.pdbx_seq_one_letter_code
_entity_poly.pdbx_strand_id
1 'polypeptide(L)'
;MSAKLIKGSSLTFMHRGGPPGEAGVARAVSTDLSASMGAGVAHFDDCSISWTVLYDEVIYVIEGVFRLVTREGVLEGRAGDIIWVPEGTELKYEGEQARIFYAVYPGNWKELHGMA
;
A
#
# COMPACT_ATOMS: atom_id res chain seq x y z
N MET A 1 16.46 -6.75 -20.93
CA MET A 1 15.41 -6.62 -19.92
C MET A 1 14.12 -7.20 -20.43
N SER A 2 13.46 -8.01 -19.64
CA SER A 2 12.24 -8.72 -20.03
C SER A 2 11.08 -8.34 -19.14
N ALA A 3 9.91 -8.20 -19.74
CA ALA A 3 8.68 -8.08 -18.98
C ALA A 3 8.44 -9.37 -18.22
N LYS A 4 7.79 -9.26 -17.07
CA LYS A 4 7.54 -10.42 -16.21
C LYS A 4 6.07 -10.45 -15.79
N LEU A 5 5.53 -11.65 -15.74
CA LEU A 5 4.22 -11.89 -15.13
C LEU A 5 4.44 -12.30 -13.68
N ILE A 6 3.83 -11.57 -12.76
CA ILE A 6 3.84 -11.93 -11.35
C ILE A 6 2.44 -12.41 -11.01
N LYS A 7 2.31 -13.71 -10.80
CA LYS A 7 0.99 -14.29 -10.53
C LYS A 7 0.53 -13.92 -9.12
N GLY A 8 -0.75 -13.55 -9.01
CA GLY A 8 -1.34 -13.24 -7.70
C GLY A 8 -1.20 -14.39 -6.71
N SER A 9 -1.24 -15.63 -7.18
CA SER A 9 -1.07 -16.80 -6.33
C SER A 9 0.34 -16.94 -5.75
N SER A 10 1.32 -16.25 -6.31
CA SER A 10 2.71 -16.29 -5.81
C SER A 10 2.99 -15.23 -4.74
N LEU A 11 2.05 -14.32 -4.51
CA LEU A 11 2.24 -13.24 -3.56
C LEU A 11 2.17 -13.76 -2.12
N THR A 12 3.12 -13.34 -1.29
CA THR A 12 3.15 -13.68 0.13
C THR A 12 2.89 -12.44 0.95
N PHE A 13 1.80 -12.47 1.73
CA PHE A 13 1.43 -11.33 2.57
C PHE A 13 2.20 -11.33 3.87
N MET A 14 2.82 -10.18 4.17
CA MET A 14 3.49 -9.94 5.43
C MET A 14 2.52 -9.22 6.37
N HIS A 15 2.38 -9.72 7.59
CA HIS A 15 1.53 -9.11 8.60
C HIS A 15 1.95 -7.66 8.86
N ARG A 16 0.97 -6.75 8.95
CA ARG A 16 1.21 -5.33 9.20
C ARG A 16 0.39 -4.75 10.35
N GLY A 17 -0.71 -5.37 10.71
CA GLY A 17 -1.56 -4.88 11.79
C GLY A 17 -2.55 -5.91 12.26
N GLY A 18 -3.05 -5.71 13.49
CA GLY A 18 -4.00 -6.58 14.15
C GLY A 18 -3.35 -7.62 15.06
N PRO A 19 -4.13 -8.33 15.90
CA PRO A 19 -5.51 -8.00 16.25
C PRO A 19 -5.66 -6.72 17.04
N PRO A 20 -6.84 -6.05 17.02
CA PRO A 20 -8.05 -6.46 16.32
C PRO A 20 -7.93 -6.25 14.81
N GLY A 21 -8.73 -7.02 14.06
CA GLY A 21 -8.67 -7.00 12.62
C GLY A 21 -7.38 -7.59 12.08
N GLU A 22 -7.11 -7.32 10.81
CA GLU A 22 -5.83 -7.72 10.22
C GLU A 22 -5.47 -6.85 9.03
N ALA A 23 -4.17 -6.68 8.81
CA ALA A 23 -3.65 -6.01 7.64
C ALA A 23 -2.38 -6.72 7.19
N GLY A 24 -2.17 -6.78 5.88
CA GLY A 24 -0.99 -7.39 5.30
C GLY A 24 -0.61 -6.75 3.99
N VAL A 25 0.67 -6.88 3.64
CA VAL A 25 1.22 -6.32 2.40
C VAL A 25 2.03 -7.41 1.70
N ALA A 26 1.77 -7.58 0.41
CA ALA A 26 2.55 -8.46 -0.45
C ALA A 26 3.25 -7.61 -1.51
N ARG A 27 4.57 -7.52 -1.42
CA ARG A 27 5.36 -6.76 -2.38
C ARG A 27 5.55 -7.58 -3.64
N ALA A 28 5.15 -7.01 -4.78
CA ALA A 28 5.31 -7.65 -6.08
C ALA A 28 6.54 -7.10 -6.81
N VAL A 29 6.75 -5.78 -6.74
CA VAL A 29 7.90 -5.12 -7.32
C VAL A 29 8.66 -4.42 -6.19
N SER A 30 9.90 -4.82 -5.96
CA SER A 30 10.75 -4.25 -4.94
C SER A 30 12.14 -3.97 -5.52
N THR A 31 13.12 -3.63 -4.68
CA THR A 31 14.44 -3.20 -5.15
C THR A 31 15.23 -4.28 -5.87
N ASP A 32 14.86 -5.54 -5.72
CA ASP A 32 15.47 -6.64 -6.47
C ASP A 32 15.04 -6.66 -7.94
N LEU A 33 13.92 -6.02 -8.24
CA LEU A 33 13.38 -5.98 -9.61
C LEU A 33 13.50 -4.59 -10.25
N SER A 34 13.34 -3.53 -9.46
CA SER A 34 13.33 -2.17 -9.98
C SER A 34 14.10 -1.24 -9.06
N ALA A 35 14.91 -0.37 -9.67
CA ALA A 35 15.62 0.68 -8.95
C ALA A 35 14.74 1.92 -8.68
N SER A 36 13.59 2.03 -9.33
CA SER A 36 12.78 3.25 -9.28
C SER A 36 11.39 3.06 -8.69
N MET A 37 10.73 1.95 -8.98
CA MET A 37 9.33 1.75 -8.58
C MET A 37 9.16 0.62 -7.59
N GLY A 38 8.17 0.76 -6.72
CA GLY A 38 7.68 -0.32 -5.90
C GLY A 38 6.19 -0.50 -6.16
N ALA A 39 5.69 -1.72 -6.05
CA ALA A 39 4.28 -2.01 -6.21
C ALA A 39 3.91 -3.31 -5.51
N GLY A 40 2.66 -3.42 -5.13
CA GLY A 40 2.18 -4.63 -4.50
C GLY A 40 0.68 -4.60 -4.26
N VAL A 41 0.25 -5.55 -3.45
CA VAL A 41 -1.15 -5.69 -3.04
C VAL A 41 -1.19 -5.67 -1.52
N ALA A 42 -2.18 -5.00 -0.97
CA ALA A 42 -2.37 -4.94 0.48
C ALA A 42 -3.83 -5.22 0.81
N HIS A 43 -4.06 -5.73 2.03
CA HIS A 43 -5.41 -5.87 2.53
C HIS A 43 -5.52 -5.26 3.91
N PHE A 44 -6.72 -4.74 4.20
CA PHE A 44 -7.03 -4.12 5.49
C PHE A 44 -8.44 -4.51 5.89
N ASP A 45 -8.59 -5.09 7.08
CA ASP A 45 -9.89 -5.47 7.59
C ASP A 45 -9.99 -5.15 9.08
N ASP A 46 -10.83 -4.17 9.42
CA ASP A 46 -11.07 -3.71 10.80
C ASP A 46 -9.78 -3.37 11.55
N CYS A 47 -8.83 -2.78 10.85
CA CYS A 47 -7.51 -2.46 11.37
C CYS A 47 -7.17 -1.02 11.02
N SER A 48 -6.36 -0.37 11.85
CA SER A 48 -5.92 1.01 11.62
C SER A 48 -4.42 1.09 11.80
N ILE A 49 -3.72 1.58 10.76
CA ILE A 49 -2.26 1.67 10.76
C ILE A 49 -1.85 3.11 10.51
N SER A 50 -1.20 3.73 11.49
CA SER A 50 -0.68 5.09 11.39
C SER A 50 0.65 5.06 10.64
N TRP A 51 0.82 5.99 9.69
CA TRP A 51 2.03 6.07 8.89
C TRP A 51 2.19 7.48 8.32
N THR A 52 3.42 7.88 8.11
CA THR A 52 3.73 9.07 7.31
C THR A 52 4.44 8.56 6.07
N VAL A 53 3.85 8.77 4.90
CA VAL A 53 4.39 8.16 3.68
C VAL A 53 5.69 8.82 3.26
N LEU A 54 6.67 7.99 2.90
CA LEU A 54 8.03 8.40 2.53
C LEU A 54 8.25 8.32 1.01
N TYR A 55 7.17 8.39 0.26
CA TYR A 55 7.12 8.18 -1.19
C TYR A 55 5.80 8.74 -1.72
N ASP A 56 5.76 8.97 -3.02
CA ASP A 56 4.48 9.25 -3.68
C ASP A 56 3.79 7.90 -3.91
N GLU A 57 2.49 7.85 -3.69
CA GLU A 57 1.74 6.60 -3.78
C GLU A 57 0.46 6.76 -4.59
N VAL A 58 0.20 5.79 -5.47
CA VAL A 58 -1.09 5.65 -6.15
C VAL A 58 -1.71 4.35 -5.65
N ILE A 59 -2.96 4.44 -5.24
CA ILE A 59 -3.72 3.30 -4.72
C ILE A 59 -4.93 3.06 -5.60
N TYR A 60 -5.12 1.81 -6.02
CA TYR A 60 -6.31 1.38 -6.73
C TYR A 60 -7.07 0.40 -5.85
N VAL A 61 -8.33 0.69 -5.55
CA VAL A 61 -9.15 -0.17 -4.69
C VAL A 61 -9.72 -1.31 -5.53
N ILE A 62 -9.39 -2.54 -5.15
CA ILE A 62 -9.81 -3.75 -5.86
C ILE A 62 -11.17 -4.21 -5.33
N GLU A 63 -11.32 -4.26 -4.00
CA GLU A 63 -12.56 -4.70 -3.35
C GLU A 63 -12.66 -4.14 -1.94
N GLY A 64 -13.86 -4.20 -1.38
CA GLY A 64 -14.14 -3.74 -0.03
C GLY A 64 -14.25 -2.23 0.06
N VAL A 65 -14.06 -1.72 1.28
CA VAL A 65 -14.07 -0.28 1.55
C VAL A 65 -12.72 0.08 2.13
N PHE A 66 -11.99 0.96 1.45
CA PHE A 66 -10.68 1.40 1.89
C PHE A 66 -10.75 2.86 2.31
N ARG A 67 -10.14 3.20 3.45
CA ARG A 67 -10.14 4.57 3.96
C ARG A 67 -8.73 5.05 4.27
N LEU A 68 -8.46 6.28 3.86
CA LEU A 68 -7.30 7.03 4.34
C LEU A 68 -7.82 8.12 5.26
N VAL A 69 -7.42 8.04 6.52
CA VAL A 69 -7.77 9.08 7.49
C VAL A 69 -6.62 10.06 7.53
N THR A 70 -6.87 11.31 7.15
CA THR A 70 -5.87 12.38 7.12
C THR A 70 -6.34 13.54 8.00
N ARG A 71 -5.48 14.54 8.19
CA ARG A 71 -5.86 15.75 8.90
C ARG A 71 -6.99 16.51 8.23
N GLU A 72 -7.08 16.38 6.90
CA GLU A 72 -8.09 17.11 6.11
C GLU A 72 -9.40 16.35 6.00
N GLY A 73 -9.46 15.14 6.55
CA GLY A 73 -10.66 14.33 6.53
C GLY A 73 -10.39 12.91 6.07
N VAL A 74 -11.46 12.18 5.82
CA VAL A 74 -11.41 10.77 5.42
C VAL A 74 -11.65 10.66 3.93
N LEU A 75 -10.73 9.99 3.22
CA LEU A 75 -10.91 9.61 1.84
C LEU A 75 -11.39 8.17 1.81
N GLU A 76 -12.61 7.94 1.38
CA GLU A 76 -13.18 6.61 1.31
C GLU A 76 -13.24 6.16 -0.15
N GLY A 77 -12.57 5.04 -0.44
CA GLY A 77 -12.54 4.45 -1.78
C GLY A 77 -13.23 3.11 -1.82
N ARG A 78 -13.89 2.83 -2.94
CA ARG A 78 -14.55 1.56 -3.21
C ARG A 78 -13.99 0.98 -4.50
N ALA A 79 -14.34 -0.26 -4.82
CA ALA A 79 -13.81 -0.95 -6.00
C ALA A 79 -13.82 -0.06 -7.25
N GLY A 80 -12.67 0.11 -7.87
CA GLY A 80 -12.49 0.94 -9.06
C GLY A 80 -12.00 2.36 -8.79
N ASP A 81 -11.97 2.79 -7.53
CA ASP A 81 -11.52 4.13 -7.19
C ASP A 81 -10.00 4.20 -7.10
N ILE A 82 -9.47 5.38 -7.40
CA ILE A 82 -8.03 5.65 -7.34
C ILE A 82 -7.80 6.78 -6.33
N ILE A 83 -6.80 6.60 -5.48
CA ILE A 83 -6.40 7.60 -4.49
C ILE A 83 -4.96 8.00 -4.75
N TRP A 84 -4.70 9.31 -4.76
CA TRP A 84 -3.36 9.86 -4.86
C TRP A 84 -2.88 10.27 -3.47
N VAL A 85 -1.66 9.86 -3.10
CA VAL A 85 -1.05 10.20 -1.80
C VAL A 85 0.35 10.75 -2.04
N PRO A 86 0.57 12.06 -1.84
CA PRO A 86 1.90 12.63 -1.98
C PRO A 86 2.79 12.30 -0.79
N GLU A 87 4.09 12.25 -1.03
CA GLU A 87 5.09 12.06 0.01
C GLU A 87 4.88 13.06 1.15
N GLY A 88 5.04 12.60 2.39
CA GLY A 88 4.90 13.43 3.58
C GLY A 88 3.51 13.45 4.18
N THR A 89 2.54 12.80 3.54
CA THR A 89 1.18 12.74 4.08
C THR A 89 1.16 11.89 5.35
N GLU A 90 0.67 12.48 6.44
CA GLU A 90 0.39 11.75 7.68
C GLU A 90 -1.01 11.17 7.57
N LEU A 91 -1.14 9.86 7.79
CA LEU A 91 -2.40 9.19 7.58
C LEU A 91 -2.55 7.95 8.46
N LYS A 92 -3.76 7.39 8.40
CA LYS A 92 -4.03 6.04 8.88
C LYS A 92 -4.65 5.27 7.73
N TYR A 93 -4.14 4.07 7.49
CA TYR A 93 -4.74 3.13 6.55
C TYR A 93 -5.78 2.33 7.30
N GLU A 94 -7.01 2.33 6.82
CA GLU A 94 -8.12 1.58 7.42
C GLU A 94 -8.96 0.93 6.33
N GLY A 95 -9.77 -0.05 6.70
CA GLY A 95 -10.66 -0.65 5.73
C GLY A 95 -11.56 -1.72 6.31
N GLU A 96 -12.50 -2.14 5.49
CA GLU A 96 -13.42 -3.23 5.78
C GLU A 96 -13.34 -4.19 4.60
N GLN A 97 -12.74 -5.36 4.81
CA GLN A 97 -12.50 -6.35 3.77
C GLN A 97 -11.89 -5.71 2.52
N ALA A 98 -10.99 -4.76 2.74
CA ALA A 98 -10.39 -3.98 1.65
C ALA A 98 -9.20 -4.71 1.08
N ARG A 99 -9.12 -4.71 -0.26
CA ARG A 99 -7.94 -5.15 -0.98
C ARG A 99 -7.59 -4.05 -1.98
N ILE A 100 -6.32 -3.66 -1.99
CA ILE A 100 -5.84 -2.59 -2.85
C ILE A 100 -4.59 -3.01 -3.60
N PHE A 101 -4.38 -2.41 -4.76
CA PHE A 101 -3.09 -2.39 -5.44
C PHE A 101 -2.45 -1.03 -5.17
N TYR A 102 -1.16 -1.02 -4.86
CA TYR A 102 -0.43 0.23 -4.68
C TYR A 102 0.82 0.28 -5.55
N ALA A 103 1.18 1.49 -5.97
CA ALA A 103 2.45 1.75 -6.63
C ALA A 103 3.10 2.95 -5.95
N VAL A 104 4.40 2.87 -5.68
CA VAL A 104 5.14 3.91 -4.97
C VAL A 104 6.39 4.31 -5.73
N TYR A 105 6.78 5.59 -5.55
CA TYR A 105 8.03 6.13 -6.08
C TYR A 105 8.61 7.12 -5.05
N PRO A 106 9.91 7.01 -4.71
CA PRO A 106 10.86 6.01 -5.18
C PRO A 106 10.66 4.66 -4.48
N GLY A 107 10.92 3.58 -5.22
CA GLY A 107 10.78 2.21 -4.68
C GLY A 107 11.82 1.88 -3.62
N ASN A 108 12.98 2.55 -3.66
CA ASN A 108 14.05 2.36 -2.68
C ASN A 108 13.96 3.35 -1.51
N TRP A 109 12.75 3.77 -1.16
CA TRP A 109 12.52 4.78 -0.11
C TRP A 109 13.14 4.40 1.24
N LYS A 110 13.21 3.12 1.56
CA LYS A 110 13.84 2.67 2.81
C LYS A 110 15.31 3.04 2.84
N GLU A 111 16.03 2.78 1.75
CA GLU A 111 17.46 3.13 1.64
C GLU A 111 17.66 4.63 1.73
N LEU A 112 16.83 5.40 1.02
CA LEU A 112 16.93 6.86 0.98
C LEU A 112 16.70 7.51 2.34
N HIS A 113 15.96 6.82 3.23
CA HIS A 113 15.66 7.32 4.58
C HIS A 113 16.47 6.59 5.66
N GLY A 114 17.49 5.84 5.27
CA GLY A 114 18.36 5.15 6.21
C GLY A 114 17.68 4.03 6.98
N MET A 115 16.65 3.44 6.42
CA MET A 115 15.90 2.34 7.04
C MET A 115 16.39 0.99 6.54
N ALA A 116 16.38 0.01 7.42
CA ALA A 116 16.80 -1.35 7.08
C ALA A 116 15.67 -2.12 6.39
#